data_a763f3f9256651029d7eb30fd07dbbe4
#
_entry.id   a763f3f9256651029d7eb30fd07dbbe4
#
_cell.length_a   1.000
_cell.length_b   1.000
_cell.length_c   1.000
_cell.angle_alpha   90.00
_cell.angle_beta   90.00
_cell.angle_gamma   90.00
#
_symmetry.space_group_name_H-M   'P 1'
#
loop_
_entity.id
_entity.type
_entity.pdbx_description
1 polymer ?
#
loop_
_entity_poly.entity_id
_entity_poly.type
_entity_poly.pdbx_seq_one_letter_code
_entity_poly.pdbx_strand_id
1 'polypeptide(L)'
;MSLIPDGLQYTKEHEWVSEISTNVFRMGITDYAQGALGDIVYVQLPKIGESVIADKVCGEVESTKSVSEIFAPVSGKIVAINDSLGQSPETINSEPYGAGWLAEIEVDSKPAGLLSPEQYRQITA
;
A
#
# COMPACT_ATOMS: atom_id res chain seq x y z
N MET A 1 -6.91 -12.75 -13.22
CA MET A 1 -7.76 -12.27 -12.15
C MET A 1 -6.92 -11.92 -10.92
N SER A 2 -7.14 -10.74 -10.36
CA SER A 2 -6.33 -10.30 -9.22
C SER A 2 -6.77 -10.95 -7.92
N LEU A 3 -5.81 -11.18 -7.03
CA LEU A 3 -6.05 -11.69 -5.70
C LEU A 3 -6.50 -10.57 -4.78
N ILE A 4 -7.60 -10.77 -4.06
CA ILE A 4 -8.16 -9.77 -3.13
C ILE A 4 -8.46 -10.48 -1.81
N PRO A 5 -7.48 -10.50 -0.88
CA PRO A 5 -7.67 -11.17 0.42
C PRO A 5 -8.81 -10.59 1.24
N ASP A 6 -9.53 -11.47 1.95
CA ASP A 6 -10.70 -11.07 2.72
C ASP A 6 -10.37 -10.37 4.04
N GLY A 7 -9.20 -10.57 4.59
CA GLY A 7 -8.85 -9.99 5.89
C GLY A 7 -8.31 -8.57 5.84
N LEU A 8 -8.34 -7.92 4.68
CA LEU A 8 -7.77 -6.59 4.50
C LEU A 8 -8.85 -5.57 4.17
N GLN A 9 -8.46 -4.30 4.21
CA GLN A 9 -9.28 -3.20 3.70
C GLN A 9 -8.53 -2.51 2.58
N TYR A 10 -9.23 -1.77 1.74
CA TYR A 10 -8.67 -1.28 0.49
C TYR A 10 -9.04 0.18 0.25
N THR A 11 -8.30 0.83 -0.67
CA THR A 11 -8.64 2.15 -1.15
C THR A 11 -8.96 2.09 -2.65
N LYS A 12 -9.63 3.12 -3.15
CA LYS A 12 -9.92 3.23 -4.59
C LYS A 12 -8.65 3.48 -5.41
N GLU A 13 -7.56 3.86 -4.75
CA GLU A 13 -6.26 4.07 -5.40
C GLU A 13 -5.41 2.80 -5.40
N HIS A 14 -6.01 1.66 -5.01
CA HIS A 14 -5.38 0.34 -5.09
C HIS A 14 -4.27 0.13 -4.07
N GLU A 15 -4.46 0.64 -2.85
CA GLU A 15 -3.65 0.25 -1.70
C GLU A 15 -4.47 -0.63 -0.77
N TRP A 16 -3.78 -1.47 -0.02
CA TRP A 16 -4.40 -2.28 1.02
C TRP A 16 -3.86 -1.87 2.39
N VAL A 17 -4.66 -2.10 3.43
CA VAL A 17 -4.23 -1.89 4.82
C VAL A 17 -4.62 -3.08 5.68
N SER A 18 -3.81 -3.32 6.71
CA SER A 18 -4.06 -4.35 7.72
C SER A 18 -3.68 -3.77 9.08
N GLU A 19 -4.60 -3.79 10.03
CA GLU A 19 -4.29 -3.35 11.39
C GLU A 19 -3.47 -4.43 12.08
N ILE A 20 -2.17 -4.17 12.30
CA ILE A 20 -1.26 -5.15 12.87
C ILE A 20 -1.12 -5.03 14.38
N SER A 21 -1.48 -3.89 14.94
CA SER A 21 -1.58 -3.66 16.38
C SER A 21 -2.50 -2.47 16.57
N THR A 22 -2.82 -2.14 17.84
CA THR A 22 -3.74 -1.05 18.12
C THR A 22 -3.28 0.24 17.46
N ASN A 23 -4.10 0.77 16.55
CA ASN A 23 -3.86 2.02 15.83
C ASN A 23 -2.65 2.01 14.90
N VAL A 24 -2.06 0.84 14.59
CA VAL A 24 -0.97 0.74 13.62
C VAL A 24 -1.42 -0.09 12.43
N PHE A 25 -1.36 0.51 11.25
CA PHE A 25 -1.79 -0.11 10.00
C PHE A 25 -0.61 -0.33 9.07
N ARG A 26 -0.43 -1.56 8.62
CA ARG A 26 0.53 -1.88 7.56
C ARG A 26 -0.15 -1.67 6.22
N MET A 27 0.56 -1.11 5.25
CA MET A 27 0.00 -0.85 3.94
C MET A 27 0.90 -1.35 2.83
N GLY A 28 0.32 -1.55 1.67
CA GLY A 28 1.02 -1.88 0.45
C GLY A 28 0.12 -1.61 -0.75
N ILE A 29 0.60 -1.95 -1.94
CA ILE A 29 -0.24 -1.88 -3.14
C ILE A 29 -0.83 -3.26 -3.41
N THR A 30 -2.00 -3.28 -4.06
CA THR A 30 -2.72 -4.53 -4.30
C THR A 30 -2.12 -5.32 -5.45
N ASP A 31 -2.53 -6.59 -5.55
CA ASP A 31 -2.18 -7.43 -6.69
C ASP A 31 -2.63 -6.81 -8.01
N TYR A 32 -3.82 -6.20 -8.01
CA TYR A 32 -4.32 -5.49 -9.18
C TYR A 32 -3.37 -4.37 -9.60
N ALA A 33 -2.90 -3.57 -8.62
CA ALA A 33 -2.01 -2.46 -8.90
C ALA A 33 -0.67 -2.92 -9.47
N GLN A 34 -0.05 -3.94 -8.84
CA GLN A 34 1.24 -4.42 -9.34
C GLN A 34 1.13 -5.05 -10.72
N GLY A 35 0.02 -5.74 -10.99
CA GLY A 35 -0.22 -6.32 -12.31
C GLY A 35 -0.38 -5.26 -13.40
N ALA A 36 -1.05 -4.16 -13.07
CA ALA A 36 -1.23 -3.05 -14.01
C ALA A 36 0.08 -2.31 -14.27
N LEU A 37 0.95 -2.21 -13.25
CA LEU A 37 2.22 -1.52 -13.38
C LEU A 37 3.29 -2.33 -14.12
N GLY A 38 3.27 -3.65 -13.95
CA GLY A 38 4.32 -4.51 -14.49
C GLY A 38 5.49 -4.61 -13.51
N ASP A 39 6.66 -5.02 -14.02
CA ASP A 39 7.83 -5.29 -13.18
C ASP A 39 8.31 -4.04 -12.45
N ILE A 40 8.27 -4.09 -11.12
CA ILE A 40 8.69 -2.98 -10.27
C ILE A 40 10.21 -2.99 -10.17
N VAL A 41 10.83 -1.83 -10.46
CA VAL A 41 12.28 -1.69 -10.45
C VAL A 41 12.78 -0.73 -9.40
N TYR A 42 11.91 0.12 -8.84
CA TYR A 42 12.30 1.07 -7.81
C TYR A 42 11.07 1.49 -7.01
N VAL A 43 11.24 1.74 -5.72
CA VAL A 43 10.18 2.29 -4.88
C VAL A 43 10.77 3.38 -4.00
N GLN A 44 10.09 4.51 -3.93
CA GLN A 44 10.44 5.59 -3.00
C GLN A 44 9.45 5.53 -1.86
N LEU A 45 9.92 5.09 -0.69
CA LEU A 45 9.10 4.96 0.51
C LEU A 45 9.05 6.28 1.25
N PRO A 46 7.99 6.53 2.06
CA PRO A 46 7.99 7.66 2.97
C PRO A 46 9.06 7.47 4.04
N LYS A 47 9.34 8.53 4.80
CA LYS A 47 10.35 8.48 5.86
C LYS A 47 9.71 8.22 7.21
N ILE A 48 10.40 7.45 8.05
CA ILE A 48 9.95 7.21 9.43
C ILE A 48 9.87 8.57 10.14
N GLY A 49 8.75 8.79 10.83
CA GLY A 49 8.47 10.05 11.51
C GLY A 49 7.70 11.05 10.68
N GLU A 50 7.56 10.81 9.39
CA GLU A 50 6.82 11.68 8.50
C GLU A 50 5.32 11.55 8.73
N SER A 51 4.59 12.67 8.73
CA SER A 51 3.14 12.68 8.80
C SER A 51 2.56 12.53 7.40
N VAL A 52 1.58 11.65 7.26
CA VAL A 52 0.89 11.43 5.98
C VAL A 52 -0.60 11.70 6.15
N ILE A 53 -1.24 12.10 5.04
CA ILE A 53 -2.65 12.44 5.03
C ILE A 53 -3.34 11.54 4.00
N ALA A 54 -4.44 10.92 4.38
CA ALA A 54 -5.20 10.04 3.50
C ALA A 54 -5.48 10.72 2.16
N ASP A 55 -5.31 9.98 1.09
CA ASP A 55 -5.52 10.41 -0.30
C ASP A 55 -4.48 11.40 -0.83
N LYS A 56 -3.43 11.67 -0.05
CA LYS A 56 -2.30 12.50 -0.52
C LYS A 56 -1.11 11.60 -0.82
N VAL A 57 -0.25 12.04 -1.73
CA VAL A 57 0.93 11.27 -2.15
C VAL A 57 1.87 11.07 -0.96
N CYS A 58 2.30 9.83 -0.74
CA CYS A 58 3.27 9.51 0.30
C CYS A 58 4.52 8.81 -0.24
N GLY A 59 4.53 8.43 -1.51
CA GLY A 59 5.68 7.78 -2.12
C GLY A 59 5.46 7.58 -3.61
N GLU A 60 6.38 6.83 -4.24
CA GLU A 60 6.30 6.52 -5.66
C GLU A 60 6.78 5.10 -5.89
N VAL A 61 6.25 4.48 -6.95
CA VAL A 61 6.73 3.19 -7.41
C VAL A 61 7.03 3.30 -8.90
N GLU A 62 8.19 2.80 -9.29
CA GLU A 62 8.64 2.85 -10.68
C GLU A 62 8.70 1.44 -11.25
N SER A 63 8.08 1.26 -12.41
CA SER A 63 8.11 0.00 -13.15
C SER A 63 8.86 0.18 -14.45
N THR A 64 9.03 -0.91 -15.18
CA THR A 64 9.66 -0.87 -16.52
C THR A 64 8.83 -0.07 -17.52
N LYS A 65 7.56 0.20 -17.21
CA LYS A 65 6.64 0.90 -18.12
C LYS A 65 6.35 2.33 -17.71
N SER A 66 6.30 2.62 -16.40
CA SER A 66 5.81 3.92 -15.93
C SER A 66 6.20 4.18 -14.48
N VAL A 67 5.95 5.42 -14.04
CA VAL A 67 6.08 5.83 -12.63
C VAL A 67 4.67 6.10 -12.11
N SER A 68 4.35 5.59 -10.93
CA SER A 68 3.04 5.79 -10.31
C SER A 68 3.21 6.33 -8.91
N GLU A 69 2.36 7.28 -8.54
CA GLU A 69 2.34 7.81 -7.18
C GLU A 69 1.63 6.84 -6.24
N ILE A 70 2.11 6.79 -4.99
CA ILE A 70 1.48 6.02 -3.93
C ILE A 70 0.78 7.01 -3.01
N PHE A 71 -0.52 6.80 -2.80
CA PHE A 71 -1.33 7.67 -1.93
C PHE A 71 -1.45 7.02 -0.57
N ALA A 72 -1.40 7.84 0.50
CA ALA A 72 -1.56 7.31 1.84
C ALA A 72 -2.99 6.79 2.00
N PRO A 73 -3.16 5.55 2.47
CA PRO A 73 -4.51 5.01 2.64
C PRO A 73 -5.21 5.52 3.89
N VAL A 74 -4.42 6.00 4.87
CA VAL A 74 -4.92 6.52 6.14
C VAL A 74 -4.05 7.70 6.55
N SER A 75 -4.57 8.53 7.45
CA SER A 75 -3.81 9.67 7.98
C SER A 75 -3.11 9.26 9.27
N GLY A 76 -1.86 9.64 9.42
CA GLY A 76 -1.10 9.30 10.61
C GLY A 76 0.38 9.55 10.44
N LYS A 77 1.18 8.88 11.24
CA LYS A 77 2.63 9.03 11.25
C LYS A 77 3.30 7.73 10.82
N ILE A 78 4.29 7.82 9.96
CA ILE A 78 5.05 6.65 9.53
C ILE A 78 5.91 6.16 10.69
N VAL A 79 5.70 4.92 11.12
CA VAL A 79 6.45 4.32 12.22
C VAL A 79 7.39 3.22 11.75
N ALA A 80 7.21 2.70 10.55
CA ALA A 80 8.10 1.69 9.98
C ALA A 80 8.00 1.72 8.47
N ILE A 81 9.11 1.33 7.80
CA ILE A 81 9.13 1.15 6.35
C ILE A 81 9.83 -0.16 6.04
N ASN A 82 9.54 -0.73 4.86
CA ASN A 82 10.12 -2.00 4.45
C ASN A 82 11.42 -1.74 3.67
N ASP A 83 12.53 -1.63 4.40
CA ASP A 83 13.82 -1.33 3.81
C ASP A 83 14.30 -2.38 2.82
N SER A 84 13.83 -3.61 2.90
CA SER A 84 14.25 -4.68 1.99
C SER A 84 13.88 -4.39 0.54
N LEU A 85 12.89 -3.54 0.31
CA LEU A 85 12.46 -3.19 -1.04
C LEU A 85 13.50 -2.34 -1.78
N GLY A 86 14.43 -1.72 -1.05
CA GLY A 86 15.52 -0.98 -1.69
C GLY A 86 16.42 -1.90 -2.51
N GLN A 87 16.59 -3.15 -2.08
CA GLN A 87 17.42 -4.13 -2.80
C GLN A 87 16.58 -5.08 -3.65
N SER A 88 15.32 -5.31 -3.26
CA SER A 88 14.45 -6.29 -3.92
C SER A 88 13.07 -5.71 -4.18
N PRO A 89 12.97 -4.65 -5.01
CA PRO A 89 11.67 -4.03 -5.29
C PRO A 89 10.69 -4.98 -5.98
N GLU A 90 11.19 -6.01 -6.67
CA GLU A 90 10.36 -7.01 -7.34
C GLU A 90 9.53 -7.85 -6.36
N THR A 91 9.84 -7.79 -5.06
CA THR A 91 9.02 -8.45 -4.04
C THR A 91 7.60 -7.90 -4.03
N ILE A 92 7.42 -6.63 -4.42
CA ILE A 92 6.09 -6.04 -4.56
C ILE A 92 5.27 -6.82 -5.59
N ASN A 93 5.90 -7.30 -6.66
CA ASN A 93 5.20 -8.10 -7.67
C ASN A 93 4.87 -9.49 -7.17
N SER A 94 5.82 -10.17 -6.51
CA SER A 94 5.64 -11.57 -6.12
C SER A 94 4.80 -11.74 -4.87
N GLU A 95 4.90 -10.80 -3.92
CA GLU A 95 4.20 -10.91 -2.64
C GLU A 95 3.64 -9.55 -2.19
N PRO A 96 2.70 -8.99 -2.95
CA PRO A 96 2.19 -7.63 -2.63
C PRO A 96 1.49 -7.54 -1.28
N TYR A 97 0.92 -8.65 -0.78
CA TYR A 97 0.22 -8.67 0.51
C TYR A 97 1.08 -9.22 1.64
N GLY A 98 2.29 -9.67 1.35
CA GLY A 98 3.21 -10.25 2.33
C GLY A 98 4.49 -9.46 2.41
N ALA A 99 5.60 -10.09 2.00
CA ALA A 99 6.93 -9.49 2.09
C ALA A 99 7.08 -8.19 1.31
N GLY A 100 6.16 -7.89 0.38
CA GLY A 100 6.17 -6.65 -0.41
C GLY A 100 5.46 -5.47 0.23
N TRP A 101 5.14 -5.51 1.52
CA TRP A 101 4.51 -4.38 2.20
C TRP A 101 5.40 -3.14 2.12
N LEU A 102 4.79 -1.95 2.21
CA LEU A 102 5.51 -0.68 2.01
C LEU A 102 5.84 0.01 3.31
N ALA A 103 4.86 0.27 4.15
CA ALA A 103 5.04 1.10 5.34
C ALA A 103 4.03 0.74 6.41
N GLU A 104 4.29 1.19 7.66
CA GLU A 104 3.33 1.07 8.76
C GLU A 104 3.03 2.47 9.28
N ILE A 105 1.75 2.75 9.50
CA ILE A 105 1.26 4.07 9.86
C ILE A 105 0.51 3.99 11.17
N GLU A 106 0.92 4.81 12.15
CA GLU A 106 0.21 4.94 13.41
C GLU A 106 -0.84 6.04 13.26
N VAL A 107 -2.11 5.71 13.51
CA VAL A 107 -3.22 6.65 13.33
C VAL A 107 -3.69 7.16 14.69
N ASP A 108 -4.23 8.41 14.70
CA ASP A 108 -4.78 9.01 15.93
C ASP A 108 -6.22 8.57 16.17
N SER A 109 -6.92 8.20 15.12
CA SER A 109 -8.31 7.75 15.21
C SER A 109 -8.55 6.70 14.14
N LYS A 110 -9.63 5.92 14.30
CA LYS A 110 -9.95 4.87 13.33
C LYS A 110 -10.21 5.46 11.96
N PRO A 111 -9.56 4.92 10.91
CA PRO A 111 -9.77 5.41 9.55
C PRO A 111 -11.21 5.18 9.10
N ALA A 112 -11.70 6.08 8.26
CA ALA A 112 -13.02 5.97 7.67
C ALA A 112 -12.89 5.95 6.15
N GLY A 113 -13.91 5.43 5.47
CA GLY A 113 -13.95 5.45 4.00
C GLY A 113 -13.15 4.35 3.33
N LEU A 114 -12.58 3.41 4.10
CA LEU A 114 -11.89 2.26 3.50
C LEU A 114 -12.90 1.29 2.91
N LEU A 115 -12.48 0.62 1.84
CA LEU A 115 -13.34 -0.34 1.13
C LEU A 115 -13.18 -1.74 1.74
N SER A 116 -14.28 -2.49 1.81
CA SER A 116 -14.23 -3.90 2.12
C SER A 116 -13.69 -4.66 0.90
N PRO A 117 -13.27 -5.93 1.08
CA PRO A 117 -12.85 -6.73 -0.06
C PRO A 117 -13.92 -6.81 -1.16
N GLU A 118 -15.18 -6.95 -0.78
CA GLU A 118 -16.26 -7.02 -1.75
C GLU A 118 -16.42 -5.72 -2.52
N GLN A 119 -16.37 -4.59 -1.82
CA GLN A 119 -16.46 -3.29 -2.48
C GLN A 119 -15.29 -3.08 -3.43
N TYR A 120 -14.11 -3.52 -3.04
CA TYR A 120 -12.94 -3.40 -3.89
C TYR A 120 -13.05 -4.29 -5.14
N ARG A 121 -13.61 -5.51 -4.98
CA ARG A 121 -13.84 -6.38 -6.14
C ARG A 121 -14.74 -5.72 -7.17
N GLN A 122 -15.72 -4.93 -6.70
CA GLN A 122 -16.64 -4.26 -7.62
C GLN A 122 -15.95 -3.21 -8.48
N ILE A 123 -14.97 -2.49 -7.95
CA ILE A 123 -14.29 -1.45 -8.73
C ILE A 123 -13.17 -2.00 -9.59
N THR A 124 -12.75 -3.26 -9.37
CA THR A 124 -11.70 -3.90 -10.16
C THR A 124 -12.23 -4.97 -11.09
N ALA A 125 -13.52 -5.18 -11.10
CA ALA A 125 -14.16 -6.21 -11.93
C ALA A 125 -14.09 -5.89 -13.43
#